data_50f4a818697084861fe0b2450c123429
#
_entry.id   50f4a818697084861fe0b2450c123429
#
_cell.length_a   1.000
_cell.length_b   1.000
_cell.length_c   1.000
_cell.angle_alpha   90.00
_cell.angle_beta   90.00
_cell.angle_gamma   90.00
#
_symmetry.space_group_name_H-M   'P 1'
#
loop_
_entity.id
_entity.type
_entity.pdbx_description
1 polymer ?
#
loop_
_entity_poly.entity_id
_entity_poly.type
_entity_poly.pdbx_seq_one_letter_code
_entity_poly.pdbx_strand_id
1 'polypeptide(L)'
;AEKNAREEAERATSKAERLSGTLVLLQSMLGLREPPRRLEAYDISNIAGTDIVASMTVFEDGKPKKSDYKRFQVRGLTDQDDYASMRQVLCRRFRHYLDGDSGFAERPDALLIDGGAVHAETVRAALSEMGVFLPIFGMVKDNRHRTRALVTPDGQEISIQSSPAVFALIGRIQEETHRFAITYQRTLRSRHVRGSQLDAIPGIGEKRRNQLLRRFRSLAAIRAASREELQEVLPAPQAQAVYDHFHGQEQTQP
;
A
#
# COMPACT_ATOMS: atom_id res chain seq x y z
N ALA A 1 -34.25 -16.57 -15.14
CA ALA A 1 -33.53 -15.30 -14.99
C ALA A 1 -34.06 -14.48 -13.80
N GLU A 2 -35.35 -14.17 -13.72
CA GLU A 2 -35.95 -13.35 -12.64
C GLU A 2 -35.76 -13.90 -11.23
N LYS A 3 -35.97 -15.23 -11.03
CA LYS A 3 -35.80 -15.87 -9.72
C LYS A 3 -34.35 -15.72 -9.20
N ASN A 4 -33.36 -15.93 -10.06
CA ASN A 4 -31.94 -15.78 -9.68
C ASN A 4 -31.60 -14.34 -9.34
N ALA A 5 -32.14 -13.36 -10.10
CA ALA A 5 -31.93 -11.94 -9.82
C ALA A 5 -32.55 -11.53 -8.48
N ARG A 6 -33.71 -12.04 -8.13
CA ARG A 6 -34.38 -11.79 -6.85
C ARG A 6 -33.60 -12.37 -5.67
N GLU A 7 -33.18 -13.65 -5.78
CA GLU A 7 -32.37 -14.30 -4.74
C GLU A 7 -31.02 -13.56 -4.53
N GLU A 8 -30.40 -13.08 -5.60
CA GLU A 8 -29.15 -12.32 -5.54
C GLU A 8 -29.36 -10.95 -4.87
N ALA A 9 -30.47 -10.26 -5.18
CA ALA A 9 -30.85 -9.01 -4.53
C ALA A 9 -31.12 -9.20 -3.02
N GLU A 10 -31.86 -10.24 -2.62
CA GLU A 10 -32.13 -10.57 -1.21
C GLU A 10 -30.84 -10.88 -0.45
N ARG A 11 -29.91 -11.64 -1.04
CA ARG A 11 -28.59 -11.92 -0.46
C ARG A 11 -27.73 -10.65 -0.32
N ALA A 12 -27.77 -9.77 -1.31
CA ALA A 12 -27.04 -8.50 -1.27
C ALA A 12 -27.57 -7.57 -0.16
N THR A 13 -28.88 -7.48 0.01
CA THR A 13 -29.56 -6.71 1.09
C THR A 13 -29.16 -7.26 2.47
N SER A 14 -29.29 -8.57 2.68
CA SER A 14 -28.90 -9.21 3.94
C SER A 14 -27.40 -9.01 4.26
N LYS A 15 -26.52 -8.99 3.26
CA LYS A 15 -25.10 -8.71 3.46
C LYS A 15 -24.83 -7.26 3.83
N ALA A 16 -25.56 -6.32 3.23
CA ALA A 16 -25.46 -4.90 3.55
C ALA A 16 -25.92 -4.62 5.00
N GLU A 17 -27.06 -5.20 5.41
CA GLU A 17 -27.58 -5.10 6.76
C GLU A 17 -26.60 -5.65 7.81
N ARG A 18 -25.99 -6.82 7.54
CA ARG A 18 -24.97 -7.39 8.43
C ARG A 18 -23.74 -6.50 8.57
N LEU A 19 -23.29 -5.88 7.47
CA LEU A 19 -22.16 -4.94 7.53
C LEU A 19 -22.54 -3.68 8.31
N SER A 20 -23.71 -3.13 8.10
CA SER A 20 -24.21 -1.99 8.86
C SER A 20 -24.25 -2.30 10.36
N GLY A 21 -24.80 -3.45 10.75
CA GLY A 21 -24.78 -3.92 12.14
C GLY A 21 -23.35 -4.07 12.69
N THR A 22 -22.41 -4.55 11.88
CA THR A 22 -21.00 -4.66 12.29
C THR A 22 -20.37 -3.29 12.53
N LEU A 23 -20.69 -2.29 11.70
CA LEU A 23 -20.18 -0.91 11.88
C LEU A 23 -20.78 -0.24 13.13
N VAL A 24 -22.02 -0.52 13.47
CA VAL A 24 -22.63 -0.07 14.74
C VAL A 24 -21.93 -0.70 15.94
N LEU A 25 -21.60 -2.00 15.89
CA LEU A 25 -20.82 -2.64 16.95
C LEU A 25 -19.41 -2.02 17.06
N LEU A 26 -18.76 -1.78 15.93
CA LEU A 26 -17.44 -1.14 15.88
C LEU A 26 -17.51 0.27 16.48
N GLN A 27 -18.53 1.06 16.12
CA GLN A 27 -18.77 2.37 16.72
C GLN A 27 -18.79 2.32 18.24
N SER A 28 -19.60 1.40 18.79
CA SER A 28 -19.73 1.25 20.24
C SER A 28 -18.41 0.84 20.90
N MET A 29 -17.67 -0.09 20.29
CA MET A 29 -16.38 -0.55 20.82
C MET A 29 -15.31 0.54 20.80
N LEU A 30 -15.31 1.39 19.78
CA LEU A 30 -14.31 2.46 19.59
C LEU A 30 -14.75 3.80 20.24
N GLY A 31 -15.95 3.89 20.80
CA GLY A 31 -16.48 5.13 21.37
C GLY A 31 -16.69 6.24 20.33
N LEU A 32 -16.98 5.89 19.07
CA LEU A 32 -17.22 6.86 18.01
C LEU A 32 -18.62 7.48 18.14
N ARG A 33 -18.81 8.71 17.65
CA ARG A 33 -20.11 9.40 17.67
C ARG A 33 -21.15 8.71 16.78
N GLU A 34 -20.69 8.24 15.61
CA GLU A 34 -21.52 7.58 14.59
C GLU A 34 -20.83 6.33 14.07
N PRO A 35 -21.57 5.38 13.48
CA PRO A 35 -20.95 4.23 12.80
C PRO A 35 -19.98 4.73 11.71
N PRO A 36 -18.73 4.24 11.71
CA PRO A 36 -17.73 4.74 10.77
C PRO A 36 -18.09 4.30 9.34
N ARG A 37 -18.34 5.27 8.48
CA ARG A 37 -18.55 5.02 7.05
C ARG A 37 -17.22 4.79 6.34
N ARG A 38 -16.21 5.65 6.63
CA ARG A 38 -14.89 5.61 5.98
C ARG A 38 -13.78 5.33 6.97
N LEU A 39 -13.11 4.21 6.77
CA LEU A 39 -11.92 3.82 7.52
C LEU A 39 -10.71 3.86 6.58
N GLU A 40 -9.61 4.47 7.02
CA GLU A 40 -8.33 4.41 6.32
C GLU A 40 -7.35 3.59 7.15
N ALA A 41 -6.71 2.60 6.52
CA ALA A 41 -5.71 1.76 7.18
C ALA A 41 -4.33 1.92 6.52
N TYR A 42 -3.28 1.93 7.35
CA TYR A 42 -1.91 2.24 6.96
C TYR A 42 -0.95 1.14 7.40
N ASP A 43 -0.05 0.77 6.50
CA ASP A 43 1.06 -0.15 6.72
C ASP A 43 2.35 0.47 6.19
N ILE A 44 3.43 0.43 6.98
CA ILE A 44 4.78 0.82 6.58
C ILE A 44 5.55 -0.44 6.23
N SER A 45 6.18 -0.41 5.07
CA SER A 45 6.95 -1.54 4.58
C SER A 45 8.31 -1.10 4.10
N ASN A 46 9.37 -1.78 4.55
CA ASN A 46 10.75 -1.56 4.13
C ASN A 46 11.09 -2.47 2.93
N ILE A 47 11.70 -1.88 1.90
CA ILE A 47 12.17 -2.61 0.72
C ILE A 47 13.69 -2.66 0.76
N ALA A 48 14.24 -3.81 1.17
CA ALA A 48 15.66 -4.17 1.03
C ALA A 48 16.66 -3.03 1.31
N GLY A 49 16.42 -2.22 2.34
CA GLY A 49 17.39 -1.25 2.85
C GLY A 49 17.46 0.12 2.15
N THR A 50 16.68 0.37 1.10
CA THR A 50 16.79 1.63 0.34
C THR A 50 15.49 2.42 0.19
N ASP A 51 14.33 1.76 0.14
CA ASP A 51 13.06 2.41 -0.09
C ASP A 51 12.05 2.05 1.01
N ILE A 52 11.65 3.03 1.80
CA ILE A 52 10.53 2.91 2.74
C ILE A 52 9.27 3.37 2.02
N VAL A 53 8.26 2.53 2.03
CA VAL A 53 6.97 2.83 1.42
C VAL A 53 5.83 2.61 2.41
N ALA A 54 4.82 3.45 2.31
CA ALA A 54 3.58 3.25 3.04
C ALA A 54 2.43 2.96 2.09
N SER A 55 1.55 2.11 2.52
CA SER A 55 0.31 1.77 1.84
C SER A 55 -0.87 2.30 2.63
N MET A 56 -1.80 2.98 1.94
CA MET A 56 -3.08 3.40 2.47
C MET A 56 -4.18 2.63 1.76
N THR A 57 -4.98 1.91 2.51
CA THR A 57 -6.21 1.29 2.03
C THR A 57 -7.42 2.02 2.61
N VAL A 58 -8.52 1.96 1.89
CA VAL A 58 -9.77 2.62 2.26
C VAL A 58 -10.88 1.61 2.28
N PHE A 59 -11.68 1.62 3.35
CA PHE A 59 -12.90 0.87 3.46
C PHE A 59 -14.06 1.83 3.65
N GLU A 60 -15.06 1.70 2.79
CA GLU A 60 -16.29 2.49 2.85
C GLU A 60 -17.46 1.53 3.05
N ASP A 61 -18.29 1.80 4.05
CA ASP A 61 -19.39 0.93 4.48
C ASP A 61 -18.96 -0.53 4.69
N GLY A 62 -17.78 -0.73 5.29
CA GLY A 62 -17.17 -2.02 5.55
C GLY A 62 -16.68 -2.79 4.31
N LYS A 63 -16.60 -2.13 3.14
CA LYS A 63 -16.12 -2.71 1.88
C LYS A 63 -14.88 -1.98 1.39
N PRO A 64 -13.90 -2.68 0.74
CA PRO A 64 -12.72 -2.04 0.19
C PRO A 64 -13.08 -1.09 -0.96
N LYS A 65 -12.66 0.18 -0.89
CA LYS A 65 -12.80 1.21 -1.92
C LYS A 65 -11.46 1.39 -2.63
N LYS A 66 -11.16 0.49 -3.55
CA LYS A 66 -9.85 0.39 -4.20
C LYS A 66 -9.45 1.62 -5.02
N SER A 67 -10.42 2.41 -5.52
CA SER A 67 -10.16 3.68 -6.21
C SER A 67 -9.39 4.68 -5.35
N ASP A 68 -9.58 4.61 -4.04
CA ASP A 68 -9.02 5.57 -3.08
C ASP A 68 -7.71 5.08 -2.45
N TYR A 69 -7.24 3.87 -2.78
CA TYR A 69 -5.97 3.34 -2.28
C TYR A 69 -4.80 4.19 -2.75
N LYS A 70 -3.86 4.49 -1.87
CA LYS A 70 -2.67 5.29 -2.16
C LYS A 70 -1.40 4.58 -1.71
N ARG A 71 -0.32 4.92 -2.38
CA ARG A 71 1.05 4.50 -2.02
C ARG A 71 1.88 5.74 -1.84
N PHE A 72 2.64 5.76 -0.77
CA PHE A 72 3.51 6.86 -0.43
C PHE A 72 4.94 6.35 -0.37
N GLN A 73 5.82 6.94 -1.15
CA GLN A 73 7.26 6.76 -0.96
C GLN A 73 7.73 7.71 0.13
N VAL A 74 8.39 7.19 1.14
CA VAL A 74 9.05 7.96 2.19
C VAL A 74 10.38 8.45 1.63
N ARG A 75 10.74 9.69 1.91
CA ARG A 75 11.95 10.33 1.37
C ARG A 75 12.78 10.95 2.49
N GLY A 76 14.12 10.88 2.34
CA GLY A 76 15.04 11.59 3.22
C GLY A 76 15.20 10.99 4.62
N LEU A 77 14.70 9.80 4.87
CA LEU A 77 15.00 9.02 6.07
C LEU A 77 16.07 7.98 5.71
N THR A 78 17.21 8.03 6.40
CA THR A 78 18.35 7.15 6.17
C THR A 78 18.29 5.88 7.03
N ASP A 79 17.54 5.92 8.12
CA ASP A 79 17.36 4.82 9.05
C ASP A 79 15.95 4.23 8.97
N GLN A 80 15.82 2.98 9.42
CA GLN A 80 14.54 2.27 9.54
C GLN A 80 13.72 2.85 10.72
N ASP A 81 13.34 4.13 10.60
CA ASP A 81 12.45 4.77 11.57
C ASP A 81 11.01 4.72 11.07
N ASP A 82 10.30 3.68 11.53
CA ASP A 82 8.89 3.47 11.17
C ASP A 82 8.00 4.58 11.72
N TYR A 83 8.37 5.22 12.86
CA TYR A 83 7.60 6.32 13.45
C TYR A 83 7.72 7.58 12.62
N ALA A 84 8.94 7.99 12.26
CA ALA A 84 9.17 9.14 11.39
C ALA A 84 8.55 8.93 10.00
N SER A 85 8.60 7.69 9.50
CA SER A 85 7.97 7.30 8.23
C SER A 85 6.46 7.46 8.28
N MET A 86 5.82 6.96 9.33
CA MET A 86 4.37 7.07 9.55
C MET A 86 3.97 8.55 9.67
N ARG A 87 4.70 9.34 10.47
CA ARG A 87 4.50 10.78 10.60
C ARG A 87 4.54 11.48 9.24
N GLN A 88 5.60 11.24 8.43
CA GLN A 88 5.77 11.87 7.12
C GLN A 88 4.60 11.56 6.19
N VAL A 89 4.15 10.30 6.16
CA VAL A 89 3.07 9.82 5.30
C VAL A 89 1.75 10.45 5.68
N LEU A 90 1.38 10.42 6.96
CA LEU A 90 0.11 10.95 7.45
C LEU A 90 0.07 12.48 7.32
N CYS A 91 1.16 13.19 7.63
CA CYS A 91 1.25 14.64 7.40
C CYS A 91 1.05 14.98 5.92
N ARG A 92 1.65 14.21 4.99
CA ARG A 92 1.46 14.43 3.54
C ARG A 92 0.02 14.16 3.11
N ARG A 93 -0.59 13.06 3.59
CA ARG A 93 -2.00 12.73 3.33
C ARG A 93 -2.93 13.86 3.74
N PHE A 94 -2.76 14.35 4.98
CA PHE A 94 -3.66 15.37 5.52
C PHE A 94 -3.34 16.79 5.03
N ARG A 95 -2.12 17.07 4.57
CA ARG A 95 -1.81 18.30 3.83
C ARG A 95 -2.63 18.34 2.52
N HIS A 96 -2.61 17.28 1.72
CA HIS A 96 -3.46 17.17 0.53
C HIS A 96 -4.95 17.33 0.84
N TYR A 97 -5.42 16.82 1.98
CA TYR A 97 -6.80 17.01 2.43
C TYR A 97 -7.09 18.51 2.72
N LEU A 98 -6.22 19.18 3.46
CA LEU A 98 -6.36 20.59 3.81
C LEU A 98 -6.25 21.50 2.58
N ASP A 99 -5.44 21.13 1.61
CA ASP A 99 -5.26 21.84 0.34
C ASP A 99 -6.45 21.60 -0.62
N GLY A 100 -7.39 20.71 -0.29
CA GLY A 100 -8.58 20.42 -1.09
C GLY A 100 -8.32 19.54 -2.33
N ASP A 101 -7.22 18.80 -2.35
CA ASP A 101 -6.88 17.93 -3.48
C ASP A 101 -7.94 16.83 -3.69
N SER A 102 -8.50 16.73 -4.89
CA SER A 102 -9.65 15.87 -5.22
C SER A 102 -9.42 14.38 -4.90
N GLY A 103 -8.19 13.90 -4.99
CA GLY A 103 -7.82 12.52 -4.65
C GLY A 103 -7.74 12.23 -3.16
N PHE A 104 -7.90 13.25 -2.29
CA PHE A 104 -7.75 13.21 -0.83
C PHE A 104 -8.84 13.99 -0.10
N ALA A 105 -9.86 14.45 -0.79
CA ALA A 105 -10.91 15.33 -0.25
C ALA A 105 -11.80 14.67 0.83
N GLU A 106 -11.93 13.34 0.78
CA GLU A 106 -12.74 12.61 1.76
C GLU A 106 -12.01 12.49 3.10
N ARG A 107 -12.69 12.92 4.16
CA ARG A 107 -12.20 12.77 5.54
C ARG A 107 -12.56 11.39 6.07
N PRO A 108 -11.61 10.62 6.65
CA PRO A 108 -11.93 9.36 7.33
C PRO A 108 -12.59 9.60 8.68
N ASP A 109 -13.44 8.67 9.10
CA ASP A 109 -14.05 8.66 10.43
C ASP A 109 -13.10 8.11 11.49
N ALA A 110 -12.20 7.21 11.08
CA ALA A 110 -11.10 6.73 11.92
C ALA A 110 -9.91 6.24 11.09
N LEU A 111 -8.72 6.28 11.70
CA LEU A 111 -7.47 5.74 11.17
C LEU A 111 -7.09 4.45 11.89
N LEU A 112 -6.67 3.45 11.14
CA LEU A 112 -6.14 2.19 11.62
C LEU A 112 -4.67 2.10 11.22
N ILE A 113 -3.78 2.03 12.20
CA ILE A 113 -2.34 2.03 11.99
C ILE A 113 -1.80 0.62 12.26
N ASP A 114 -1.08 0.03 11.32
CA ASP A 114 -0.37 -1.22 11.57
C ASP A 114 0.80 -0.98 12.54
N GLY A 115 0.51 -1.17 13.82
CA GLY A 115 1.44 -0.90 14.91
C GLY A 115 0.73 -0.74 16.25
N GLY A 116 1.51 -0.55 17.31
CA GLY A 116 1.01 -0.39 18.68
C GLY A 116 0.65 1.07 19.03
N ALA A 117 0.44 1.31 20.33
CA ALA A 117 0.07 2.61 20.90
C ALA A 117 1.05 3.73 20.52
N VAL A 118 2.36 3.44 20.50
CA VAL A 118 3.39 4.43 20.14
C VAL A 118 3.23 4.93 18.71
N HIS A 119 2.89 4.04 17.75
CA HIS A 119 2.60 4.44 16.37
C HIS A 119 1.34 5.32 16.31
N ALA A 120 0.28 4.92 17.00
CA ALA A 120 -0.97 5.69 17.05
C ALA A 120 -0.76 7.07 17.69
N GLU A 121 0.05 7.16 18.76
CA GLU A 121 0.40 8.42 19.43
C GLU A 121 1.25 9.33 18.53
N THR A 122 2.25 8.77 17.84
CA THR A 122 3.06 9.52 16.88
C THR A 122 2.20 10.18 15.79
N VAL A 123 1.21 9.43 15.29
CA VAL A 123 0.26 9.95 14.30
C VAL A 123 -0.64 11.01 14.91
N ARG A 124 -1.19 10.78 16.12
CA ARG A 124 -2.04 11.75 16.82
C ARG A 124 -1.34 13.08 17.03
N ALA A 125 -0.11 13.04 17.56
CA ALA A 125 0.69 14.23 17.78
C ALA A 125 0.94 15.00 16.47
N ALA A 126 1.37 14.29 15.41
CA ALA A 126 1.65 14.89 14.12
C ALA A 126 0.42 15.56 13.47
N LEU A 127 -0.74 14.92 13.54
CA LEU A 127 -1.97 15.49 12.99
C LEU A 127 -2.51 16.64 13.83
N SER A 128 -2.35 16.59 15.16
CA SER A 128 -2.71 17.69 16.06
C SER A 128 -1.93 18.98 15.77
N GLU A 129 -0.63 18.85 15.45
CA GLU A 129 0.18 19.99 15.00
C GLU A 129 -0.34 20.67 13.72
N MET A 130 -1.07 19.89 12.90
CA MET A 130 -1.72 20.38 11.67
C MET A 130 -3.16 20.87 11.89
N GLY A 131 -3.67 20.83 13.13
CA GLY A 131 -5.06 21.14 13.45
C GLY A 131 -6.06 20.07 13.03
N VAL A 132 -5.60 18.84 12.77
CA VAL A 132 -6.44 17.71 12.38
C VAL A 132 -6.65 16.76 13.56
N PHE A 133 -7.91 16.61 13.96
CA PHE A 133 -8.31 15.76 15.09
C PHE A 133 -9.22 14.64 14.61
N LEU A 134 -8.72 13.39 14.71
CA LEU A 134 -9.40 12.19 14.26
C LEU A 134 -9.23 11.06 15.28
N PRO A 135 -10.18 10.13 15.40
CA PRO A 135 -9.98 8.87 16.09
C PRO A 135 -8.87 8.05 15.39
N ILE A 136 -7.88 7.61 16.18
CA ILE A 136 -6.72 6.86 15.69
C ILE A 136 -6.53 5.64 16.56
N PHE A 137 -6.34 4.48 15.93
CA PHE A 137 -6.16 3.21 16.62
C PHE A 137 -4.99 2.44 16.01
N GLY A 138 -4.14 1.88 16.86
CA GLY A 138 -3.14 0.90 16.46
C GLY A 138 -3.77 -0.50 16.36
N MET A 139 -3.32 -1.30 15.41
CA MET A 139 -3.72 -2.70 15.23
C MET A 139 -2.70 -3.61 15.90
N VAL A 140 -3.02 -4.13 17.11
CA VAL A 140 -2.13 -5.01 17.88
C VAL A 140 -2.28 -6.45 17.39
N LYS A 141 -1.17 -7.07 17.02
CA LYS A 141 -1.13 -8.43 16.47
C LYS A 141 -0.91 -9.49 17.57
N ASP A 142 -1.47 -10.67 17.34
CA ASP A 142 -1.16 -11.87 18.13
C ASP A 142 0.15 -12.54 17.63
N ASN A 143 0.58 -13.61 18.27
CA ASN A 143 1.76 -14.40 17.87
C ASN A 143 1.62 -15.07 16.49
N ARG A 144 0.43 -15.03 15.90
CA ARG A 144 0.14 -15.52 14.53
C ARG A 144 -0.01 -14.37 13.53
N HIS A 145 0.45 -13.17 13.89
CA HIS A 145 0.37 -11.95 13.08
C HIS A 145 -1.05 -11.49 12.69
N ARG A 146 -2.09 -11.91 13.44
CA ARG A 146 -3.48 -11.45 13.23
C ARG A 146 -3.80 -10.35 14.24
N THR A 147 -4.55 -9.34 13.81
CA THR A 147 -5.00 -8.28 14.73
C THR A 147 -5.92 -8.88 15.82
N ARG A 148 -5.47 -8.85 17.07
CA ARG A 148 -6.22 -9.35 18.24
C ARG A 148 -7.00 -8.25 18.96
N ALA A 149 -6.49 -7.03 18.92
CA ALA A 149 -7.04 -5.87 19.58
C ALA A 149 -6.74 -4.60 18.81
N LEU A 150 -7.51 -3.56 19.05
CA LEU A 150 -7.15 -2.21 18.72
C LEU A 150 -6.62 -1.50 19.95
N VAL A 151 -5.74 -0.52 19.79
CA VAL A 151 -5.18 0.24 20.90
C VAL A 151 -5.29 1.72 20.63
N THR A 152 -5.71 2.49 21.64
CA THR A 152 -5.73 3.94 21.56
C THR A 152 -4.30 4.52 21.66
N PRO A 153 -4.08 5.78 21.24
CA PRO A 153 -2.81 6.47 21.46
C PRO A 153 -2.35 6.45 22.93
N ASP A 154 -3.30 6.52 23.86
CA ASP A 154 -3.02 6.53 25.31
C ASP A 154 -2.76 5.12 25.89
N GLY A 155 -2.70 4.09 25.03
CA GLY A 155 -2.34 2.73 25.40
C GLY A 155 -3.51 1.85 25.88
N GLN A 156 -4.76 2.31 25.81
CA GLN A 156 -5.91 1.49 26.17
C GLN A 156 -6.19 0.46 25.08
N GLU A 157 -6.11 -0.82 25.41
CA GLU A 157 -6.47 -1.91 24.50
C GLU A 157 -7.99 -2.12 24.45
N ILE A 158 -8.50 -2.25 23.25
CA ILE A 158 -9.91 -2.55 22.92
C ILE A 158 -9.92 -3.95 22.29
N SER A 159 -10.35 -4.94 23.08
CA SER A 159 -10.47 -6.32 22.60
C SER A 159 -11.59 -6.45 21.56
N ILE A 160 -11.23 -6.85 20.35
CA ILE A 160 -12.19 -7.09 19.27
C ILE A 160 -12.64 -8.55 19.18
N GLN A 161 -12.00 -9.44 19.94
CA GLN A 161 -12.29 -10.89 19.91
C GLN A 161 -13.68 -11.24 20.47
N SER A 162 -14.23 -10.38 21.33
CA SER A 162 -15.59 -10.53 21.87
C SER A 162 -16.69 -10.38 20.80
N SER A 163 -16.38 -9.76 19.66
CA SER A 163 -17.32 -9.61 18.53
C SER A 163 -16.75 -10.27 17.27
N PRO A 164 -17.18 -11.48 16.91
CA PRO A 164 -16.69 -12.18 15.71
C PRO A 164 -16.85 -11.38 14.41
N ALA A 165 -17.91 -10.57 14.30
CA ALA A 165 -18.17 -9.74 13.14
C ALA A 165 -17.15 -8.58 13.01
N VAL A 166 -16.86 -7.89 14.13
CA VAL A 166 -15.84 -6.82 14.17
C VAL A 166 -14.45 -7.42 13.98
N PHE A 167 -14.15 -8.54 14.63
CA PHE A 167 -12.89 -9.24 14.46
C PHE A 167 -12.63 -9.60 12.99
N ALA A 168 -13.64 -10.15 12.31
CA ALA A 168 -13.55 -10.48 10.89
C ALA A 168 -13.42 -9.23 9.99
N LEU A 169 -14.06 -8.12 10.33
CA LEU A 169 -13.93 -6.85 9.59
C LEU A 169 -12.50 -6.30 9.71
N ILE A 170 -12.00 -6.15 10.93
CA ILE A 170 -10.65 -5.63 11.20
C ILE A 170 -9.58 -6.54 10.61
N GLY A 171 -9.75 -7.87 10.71
CA GLY A 171 -8.85 -8.84 10.07
C GLY A 171 -8.79 -8.66 8.55
N ARG A 172 -9.93 -8.48 7.88
CA ARG A 172 -9.98 -8.19 6.43
C ARG A 172 -9.30 -6.87 6.08
N ILE A 173 -9.47 -5.83 6.90
CA ILE A 173 -8.81 -4.53 6.68
C ILE A 173 -7.29 -4.71 6.77
N GLN A 174 -6.80 -5.37 7.81
CA GLN A 174 -5.37 -5.65 8.00
C GLN A 174 -4.79 -6.47 6.82
N GLU A 175 -5.44 -7.60 6.48
CA GLU A 175 -5.00 -8.48 5.38
C GLU A 175 -4.94 -7.74 4.05
N GLU A 176 -5.95 -6.94 3.74
CA GLU A 176 -6.00 -6.16 2.50
C GLU A 176 -4.91 -5.09 2.46
N THR A 177 -4.66 -4.40 3.59
CA THR A 177 -3.62 -3.37 3.70
C THR A 177 -2.24 -4.00 3.50
N HIS A 178 -1.97 -5.10 4.17
CA HIS A 178 -0.73 -5.86 4.04
C HIS A 178 -0.55 -6.43 2.61
N ARG A 179 -1.60 -7.02 2.03
CA ARG A 179 -1.59 -7.51 0.64
C ARG A 179 -1.26 -6.40 -0.36
N PHE A 180 -1.84 -5.21 -0.16
CA PHE A 180 -1.58 -4.06 -1.02
C PHE A 180 -0.13 -3.56 -0.89
N ALA A 181 0.43 -3.56 0.32
CA ALA A 181 1.82 -3.23 0.61
C ALA A 181 2.79 -4.21 -0.07
N ILE A 182 2.60 -5.52 0.11
CA ILE A 182 3.44 -6.55 -0.51
C ILE A 182 3.42 -6.46 -2.03
N THR A 183 2.25 -6.22 -2.64
CA THR A 183 2.14 -6.08 -4.09
C THR A 183 3.00 -4.93 -4.61
N TYR A 184 3.06 -3.84 -3.87
CA TYR A 184 3.90 -2.70 -4.23
C TYR A 184 5.39 -2.99 -4.05
N GLN A 185 5.77 -3.61 -2.93
CA GLN A 185 7.15 -4.05 -2.71
C GLN A 185 7.65 -4.93 -3.87
N ARG A 186 6.85 -5.94 -4.27
CA ARG A 186 7.19 -6.80 -5.42
C ARG A 186 7.39 -6.01 -6.70
N THR A 187 6.56 -5.01 -6.95
CA THR A 187 6.67 -4.14 -8.13
C THR A 187 7.95 -3.32 -8.12
N LEU A 188 8.29 -2.70 -6.97
CA LEU A 188 9.51 -1.91 -6.82
C LEU A 188 10.76 -2.80 -6.91
N ARG A 189 10.77 -3.94 -6.22
CA ARG A 189 11.86 -4.91 -6.31
C ARG A 189 12.08 -5.39 -7.75
N SER A 190 11.01 -5.68 -8.48
CA SER A 190 11.11 -6.07 -9.89
C SER A 190 11.63 -4.94 -10.78
N ARG A 191 11.33 -3.68 -10.46
CA ARG A 191 11.88 -2.51 -11.16
C ARG A 191 13.37 -2.34 -10.86
N HIS A 192 13.75 -2.52 -9.60
CA HIS A 192 15.15 -2.41 -9.16
C HIS A 192 16.01 -3.49 -9.79
N VAL A 193 15.59 -4.75 -9.75
CA VAL A 193 16.30 -5.87 -10.40
C VAL A 193 16.42 -5.67 -11.91
N ARG A 194 15.37 -5.21 -12.59
CA ARG A 194 15.41 -4.89 -14.02
C ARG A 194 16.33 -3.71 -14.34
N GLY A 195 16.35 -2.70 -13.48
CA GLY A 195 17.27 -1.57 -13.60
C GLY A 195 18.71 -2.01 -13.45
N SER A 196 19.02 -2.73 -12.39
CA SER A 196 20.36 -3.20 -12.05
C SER A 196 21.02 -4.05 -13.17
N GLN A 197 20.26 -4.93 -13.84
CA GLN A 197 20.80 -5.74 -14.94
C GLN A 197 21.14 -4.90 -16.18
N LEU A 198 20.39 -3.85 -16.47
CA LEU A 198 20.69 -2.95 -17.58
C LEU A 198 21.77 -1.94 -17.23
N ASP A 199 21.84 -1.50 -15.97
CA ASP A 199 22.86 -0.57 -15.49
C ASP A 199 24.27 -1.21 -15.44
N ALA A 200 24.35 -2.54 -15.39
CA ALA A 200 25.60 -3.27 -15.50
C ALA A 200 26.21 -3.24 -16.92
N ILE A 201 25.44 -2.81 -17.94
CA ILE A 201 25.90 -2.76 -19.32
C ILE A 201 26.64 -1.45 -19.60
N PRO A 202 27.90 -1.48 -20.04
CA PRO A 202 28.64 -0.27 -20.34
C PRO A 202 27.91 0.66 -21.28
N GLY A 203 27.77 1.91 -20.91
CA GLY A 203 27.10 2.95 -21.71
C GLY A 203 25.57 2.96 -21.61
N ILE A 204 24.94 2.11 -20.78
CA ILE A 204 23.52 2.13 -20.47
C ILE A 204 23.32 2.80 -19.12
N GLY A 205 23.13 4.11 -19.10
CA GLY A 205 22.69 4.85 -17.93
C GLY A 205 21.17 4.99 -17.87
N GLU A 206 20.68 5.67 -16.83
CA GLU A 206 19.25 5.80 -16.52
C GLU A 206 18.36 6.20 -17.73
N LYS A 207 18.80 7.16 -18.54
CA LYS A 207 18.04 7.64 -19.71
C LYS A 207 17.85 6.52 -20.73
N ARG A 208 18.91 5.79 -21.09
CA ARG A 208 18.87 4.70 -22.07
C ARG A 208 18.13 3.49 -21.53
N ARG A 209 18.33 3.12 -20.27
CA ARG A 209 17.55 2.11 -19.57
C ARG A 209 16.04 2.40 -19.67
N ASN A 210 15.64 3.64 -19.38
CA ASN A 210 14.23 4.03 -19.43
C ASN A 210 13.68 3.98 -20.87
N GLN A 211 14.47 4.31 -21.87
CA GLN A 211 14.09 4.16 -23.28
C GLN A 211 13.84 2.70 -23.65
N LEU A 212 14.76 1.80 -23.32
CA LEU A 212 14.61 0.35 -23.53
C LEU A 212 13.34 -0.19 -22.85
N LEU A 213 13.14 0.12 -21.56
CA LEU A 213 11.98 -0.37 -20.80
C LEU A 213 10.65 0.20 -21.32
N ARG A 214 10.63 1.41 -21.88
CA ARG A 214 9.44 1.97 -22.54
C ARG A 214 9.08 1.22 -23.83
N ARG A 215 10.08 0.91 -24.68
CA ARG A 215 9.86 0.27 -25.99
C ARG A 215 9.53 -1.20 -25.83
N PHE A 216 10.32 -1.93 -25.05
CA PHE A 216 10.23 -3.39 -24.94
C PHE A 216 9.38 -3.88 -23.76
N ARG A 217 9.02 -3.00 -22.81
CA ARG A 217 8.15 -3.26 -21.63
C ARG A 217 8.65 -4.32 -20.63
N SER A 218 9.52 -5.24 -21.05
CA SER A 218 10.09 -6.26 -20.17
C SER A 218 11.55 -6.54 -20.49
N LEU A 219 12.29 -7.05 -19.49
CA LEU A 219 13.68 -7.47 -19.68
C LEU A 219 13.77 -8.69 -20.62
N ALA A 220 12.77 -9.58 -20.55
CA ALA A 220 12.70 -10.74 -21.45
C ALA A 220 12.56 -10.32 -22.91
N ALA A 221 11.76 -9.28 -23.21
CA ALA A 221 11.64 -8.73 -24.55
C ALA A 221 12.92 -8.03 -25.00
N ILE A 222 13.63 -7.31 -24.11
CA ILE A 222 14.94 -6.71 -24.42
C ILE A 222 15.97 -7.81 -24.72
N ARG A 223 15.97 -8.91 -23.96
CA ARG A 223 16.85 -10.06 -24.16
C ARG A 223 16.58 -10.77 -25.48
N ALA A 224 15.32 -10.86 -25.90
CA ALA A 224 14.92 -11.52 -27.14
C ALA A 224 15.02 -10.61 -28.38
N ALA A 225 15.27 -9.31 -28.20
CA ALA A 225 15.31 -8.33 -29.28
C ALA A 225 16.55 -8.49 -30.16
N SER A 226 16.38 -8.30 -31.48
CA SER A 226 17.49 -8.24 -32.43
C SER A 226 18.30 -6.95 -32.26
N ARG A 227 19.49 -6.89 -32.89
CA ARG A 227 20.31 -5.68 -32.90
C ARG A 227 19.58 -4.52 -33.56
N GLU A 228 18.90 -4.79 -34.65
CA GLU A 228 18.15 -3.83 -35.44
C GLU A 228 17.04 -3.21 -34.59
N GLU A 229 16.27 -4.02 -33.87
CA GLU A 229 15.22 -3.56 -32.95
C GLU A 229 15.79 -2.72 -31.80
N LEU A 230 16.96 -3.09 -31.24
CA LEU A 230 17.64 -2.32 -30.21
C LEU A 230 18.15 -0.96 -30.77
N GLN A 231 18.57 -0.92 -32.04
CA GLN A 231 19.02 0.31 -32.70
C GLN A 231 17.88 1.30 -32.98
N GLU A 232 16.62 0.87 -32.97
CA GLU A 232 15.47 1.81 -33.05
C GLU A 232 15.44 2.78 -31.85
N VAL A 233 16.02 2.41 -30.72
CA VAL A 233 15.98 3.20 -29.48
C VAL A 233 17.34 3.58 -28.92
N LEU A 234 18.40 2.93 -29.37
CA LEU A 234 19.77 3.16 -28.91
C LEU A 234 20.72 3.42 -30.09
N PRO A 235 21.78 4.22 -29.89
CA PRO A 235 22.88 4.27 -30.85
C PRO A 235 23.52 2.90 -31.04
N ALA A 236 24.07 2.62 -32.23
CA ALA A 236 24.62 1.33 -32.60
C ALA A 236 25.61 0.70 -31.59
N PRO A 237 26.57 1.45 -30.99
CA PRO A 237 27.48 0.85 -30.01
C PRO A 237 26.79 0.35 -28.72
N GLN A 238 25.75 1.07 -28.25
CA GLN A 238 25.01 0.69 -27.07
C GLN A 238 24.03 -0.46 -27.35
N ALA A 239 23.41 -0.48 -28.52
CA ALA A 239 22.57 -1.58 -28.98
C ALA A 239 23.40 -2.88 -29.07
N GLN A 240 24.62 -2.80 -29.60
CA GLN A 240 25.56 -3.92 -29.62
C GLN A 240 25.92 -4.39 -28.21
N ALA A 241 26.25 -3.46 -27.31
CA ALA A 241 26.59 -3.81 -25.92
C ALA A 241 25.43 -4.51 -25.18
N VAL A 242 24.20 -4.08 -25.40
CA VAL A 242 22.99 -4.73 -24.86
C VAL A 242 22.82 -6.13 -25.44
N TYR A 243 22.96 -6.25 -26.76
CA TYR A 243 22.84 -7.54 -27.43
C TYR A 243 23.89 -8.56 -26.92
N ASP A 244 25.16 -8.15 -26.88
CA ASP A 244 26.27 -9.00 -26.45
C ASP A 244 26.15 -9.41 -24.97
N HIS A 245 25.69 -8.50 -24.13
CA HIS A 245 25.48 -8.79 -22.70
C HIS A 245 24.49 -9.94 -22.47
N PHE A 246 23.43 -10.01 -23.26
CA PHE A 246 22.40 -11.03 -23.10
C PHE A 246 22.64 -12.30 -23.94
N HIS A 247 23.43 -12.24 -25.02
CA HIS A 247 23.68 -13.38 -25.90
C HIS A 247 25.11 -13.89 -25.81
N GLY A 248 26.05 -13.10 -25.27
CA GLY A 248 27.44 -13.50 -25.12
C GLY A 248 27.71 -14.49 -23.98
N GLN A 249 26.76 -14.71 -23.07
CA GLN A 249 26.87 -15.67 -21.97
C GLN A 249 26.50 -17.11 -22.37
N GLU A 250 25.90 -17.34 -23.53
CA GLU A 250 25.55 -18.68 -23.99
C GLU A 250 26.74 -19.47 -24.57
N GLN A 251 27.90 -18.83 -24.78
CA GLN A 251 29.08 -19.49 -25.36
C GLN A 251 30.15 -19.95 -24.34
N THR A 252 29.86 -19.86 -23.03
CA THR A 252 30.84 -20.21 -21.98
C THR A 252 30.28 -21.22 -20.96
N GLN A 253 29.60 -22.25 -21.42
CA GLN A 253 29.48 -23.49 -20.64
C GLN A 253 30.03 -24.63 -21.46
N PRO A 254 31.15 -25.25 -21.02
CA PRO A 254 31.68 -26.49 -21.59
C PRO A 254 30.81 -27.68 -21.22
#